data_9f3cdac45c18fe2341c8b809e09294f2
#
_entry.id   9f3cdac45c18fe2341c8b809e09294f2
#
_cell.length_a   1.000
_cell.length_b   1.000
_cell.length_c   1.000
_cell.angle_alpha   90.00
_cell.angle_beta   90.00
_cell.angle_gamma   90.00
#
_symmetry.space_group_name_H-M   'P 1'
#
loop_
_entity.id
_entity.type
_entity.pdbx_description
1 polymer ?
#
loop_
_entity_poly.entity_id
_entity_poly.type
_entity_poly.pdbx_seq_one_letter_code
_entity_poly.pdbx_strand_id
1 'polypeptide(L)'
;MTKGGALPKGFERQNDSSSQSDSGSQEKYEEVKSSSKTITLRISKFNPEKDHASTFLEFTVPYQRWTTVLDAILEAKNYHDHSIGVRYSCRQATCGSCGMNINGKPRLACFTKISELDSDVVTVEPMNNFPLIRDLAVGFERMISTHKRIKPYIIREDSEISSGTKEFLQTPEDVEKYIQFASCIKCGLCNSACPTMAADSTFIGPQGLAQAYRYIADNRDQGKDERLKIIDERHGIWGCHFAGSCSQVCPKGVDPAMGIQLLRGYLLGYRK
;
A
#
# COMPACT_ATOMS: atom_id res chain seq x y z
N MET A 1 -57.18 -6.78 4.25
CA MET A 1 -57.36 -5.39 4.69
C MET A 1 -56.15 -4.94 5.47
N THR A 2 -55.18 -4.30 4.82
CA THR A 2 -54.08 -3.58 5.47
C THR A 2 -53.76 -2.35 4.65
N LYS A 3 -53.82 -1.21 5.30
CA LYS A 3 -53.79 0.15 4.75
C LYS A 3 -52.40 0.50 4.25
N GLY A 4 -52.33 1.04 3.03
CA GLY A 4 -51.13 1.65 2.46
C GLY A 4 -50.76 2.95 3.18
N GLY A 5 -49.50 3.07 3.57
CA GLY A 5 -48.89 4.30 4.05
C GLY A 5 -48.26 5.06 2.87
N ALA A 6 -48.70 6.29 2.67
CA ALA A 6 -48.24 7.20 1.65
C ALA A 6 -46.84 7.75 1.98
N LEU A 7 -45.96 7.81 0.98
CA LEU A 7 -44.68 8.51 1.04
C LEU A 7 -44.86 10.03 1.10
N PRO A 8 -44.05 10.79 1.84
CA PRO A 8 -44.13 12.25 1.85
C PRO A 8 -43.62 12.84 0.54
N LYS A 9 -44.38 13.80 0.00
CA LYS A 9 -44.08 14.59 -1.19
C LYS A 9 -43.04 15.68 -0.88
N GLY A 10 -42.12 15.88 -1.82
CA GLY A 10 -41.61 17.22 -2.12
C GLY A 10 -40.33 17.61 -1.38
N PHE A 11 -39.19 17.32 -2.02
CA PHE A 11 -37.99 18.13 -1.86
C PHE A 11 -37.82 18.93 -3.14
N GLU A 12 -38.40 20.14 -3.16
CA GLU A 12 -38.18 21.13 -4.23
C GLU A 12 -36.74 21.65 -4.08
N ARG A 13 -35.92 21.45 -5.11
CA ARG A 13 -34.61 22.11 -5.24
C ARG A 13 -34.87 23.58 -5.56
N GLN A 14 -34.57 24.44 -4.61
CA GLN A 14 -34.42 25.88 -4.91
C GLN A 14 -33.14 26.04 -5.74
N ASN A 15 -33.30 26.45 -7.00
CA ASN A 15 -32.23 26.95 -7.83
C ASN A 15 -31.87 28.36 -7.36
N ASP A 16 -30.90 28.48 -6.47
CA ASP A 16 -30.23 29.75 -6.21
C ASP A 16 -29.13 29.96 -7.26
N SER A 17 -29.49 30.69 -8.31
CA SER A 17 -28.57 31.32 -9.25
C SER A 17 -27.98 32.57 -8.61
N SER A 18 -26.92 32.43 -7.81
CA SER A 18 -26.05 33.54 -7.45
C SER A 18 -24.60 33.17 -7.88
N SER A 19 -24.27 33.59 -9.08
CA SER A 19 -22.87 33.75 -9.55
C SER A 19 -22.21 34.86 -8.74
N GLN A 20 -21.75 34.56 -7.53
CA GLN A 20 -20.77 35.38 -6.83
C GLN A 20 -19.37 34.92 -7.25
N SER A 21 -18.65 35.84 -7.87
CA SER A 21 -17.29 35.72 -8.37
C SER A 21 -16.34 35.20 -7.29
N ASP A 22 -15.65 34.10 -7.61
CA ASP A 22 -14.68 33.35 -6.78
C ASP A 22 -13.33 34.08 -6.61
N SER A 23 -13.35 35.42 -6.60
CA SER A 23 -12.14 36.23 -6.43
C SER A 23 -11.55 36.19 -5.01
N GLY A 24 -12.37 36.04 -3.99
CA GLY A 24 -11.91 36.01 -2.59
C GLY A 24 -11.21 34.71 -2.18
N SER A 25 -11.44 33.61 -2.88
CA SER A 25 -10.75 32.32 -2.63
C SER A 25 -9.38 32.29 -3.29
N GLN A 26 -9.20 32.94 -4.44
CA GLN A 26 -7.90 33.05 -5.13
C GLN A 26 -6.96 34.02 -4.39
N GLU A 27 -7.43 35.15 -3.92
CA GLU A 27 -6.63 36.10 -3.10
C GLU A 27 -6.15 35.47 -1.79
N LYS A 28 -7.00 34.77 -1.04
CA LYS A 28 -6.61 34.02 0.17
C LYS A 28 -5.61 32.91 -0.11
N TYR A 29 -5.71 32.25 -1.26
CA TYR A 29 -4.77 31.21 -1.67
C TYR A 29 -3.39 31.78 -2.00
N GLU A 30 -3.32 32.93 -2.64
CA GLU A 30 -2.05 33.64 -2.92
C GLU A 30 -1.41 34.21 -1.65
N GLU A 31 -2.21 34.69 -0.71
CA GLU A 31 -1.71 35.23 0.58
C GLU A 31 -1.13 34.12 1.46
N VAL A 32 -1.72 32.92 1.46
CA VAL A 32 -1.19 31.72 2.13
C VAL A 32 0.12 31.24 1.47
N LYS A 33 0.25 31.37 0.15
CA LYS A 33 1.49 31.05 -0.57
C LYS A 33 2.65 31.98 -0.19
N SER A 34 2.41 33.24 0.05
CA SER A 34 3.45 34.24 0.35
C SER A 34 4.14 34.05 1.71
N SER A 35 3.50 33.35 2.65
CA SER A 35 4.03 33.08 4.00
C SER A 35 4.51 31.63 4.22
N SER A 36 4.34 30.75 3.23
CA SER A 36 4.70 29.34 3.35
C SER A 36 6.15 29.07 2.94
N LYS A 37 6.81 28.14 3.67
CA LYS A 37 8.09 27.58 3.21
C LYS A 37 7.88 26.86 1.87
N THR A 38 8.89 26.88 1.01
CA THR A 38 8.88 26.15 -0.26
C THR A 38 9.88 24.99 -0.23
N ILE A 39 9.61 23.97 -1.03
CA ILE A 39 10.50 22.83 -1.24
C ILE A 39 10.61 22.54 -2.72
N THR A 40 11.75 22.02 -3.17
CA THR A 40 11.91 21.48 -4.51
C THR A 40 11.42 20.03 -4.53
N LEU A 41 10.32 19.79 -5.25
CA LEU A 41 9.79 18.46 -5.50
C LEU A 41 10.30 17.97 -6.84
N ARG A 42 11.10 16.90 -6.83
CA ARG A 42 11.70 16.26 -7.99
C ARG A 42 10.95 14.97 -8.31
N ILE A 43 10.20 14.94 -9.41
CA ILE A 43 9.32 13.84 -9.79
C ILE A 43 9.90 13.06 -10.97
N SER A 44 10.02 11.73 -10.84
CA SER A 44 10.32 10.84 -11.96
C SER A 44 9.16 10.84 -12.95
N LYS A 45 9.47 11.13 -14.22
CA LYS A 45 8.54 11.15 -15.36
C LYS A 45 8.89 10.06 -16.35
N PHE A 46 7.87 9.33 -16.79
CA PHE A 46 7.97 8.30 -17.81
C PHE A 46 6.63 8.10 -18.52
N ASN A 47 6.66 8.22 -19.83
CA ASN A 47 5.53 7.87 -20.69
C ASN A 47 5.93 6.71 -21.60
N PRO A 48 5.32 5.51 -21.45
CA PRO A 48 5.70 4.30 -22.22
C PRO A 48 5.54 4.44 -23.74
N GLU A 49 4.73 5.41 -24.21
CA GLU A 49 4.50 5.65 -25.64
C GLU A 49 5.57 6.56 -26.28
N LYS A 50 6.33 7.32 -25.48
CA LYS A 50 7.22 8.37 -25.97
C LYS A 50 8.65 8.25 -25.46
N ASP A 51 8.84 7.71 -24.25
CA ASP A 51 10.11 7.78 -23.54
C ASP A 51 10.83 6.44 -23.56
N HIS A 52 12.13 6.47 -23.80
CA HIS A 52 13.02 5.30 -23.68
C HIS A 52 13.58 5.14 -22.26
N ALA A 53 13.60 6.20 -21.46
CA ALA A 53 14.09 6.24 -20.10
C ALA A 53 13.33 7.27 -19.26
N SER A 54 13.30 7.05 -17.95
CA SER A 54 12.72 8.02 -17.01
C SER A 54 13.58 9.29 -16.95
N THR A 55 12.92 10.44 -16.91
CA THR A 55 13.52 11.76 -16.67
C THR A 55 13.01 12.31 -15.35
N PHE A 56 13.56 13.47 -14.92
CA PHE A 56 13.06 14.14 -13.73
C PHE A 56 12.55 15.53 -14.09
N LEU A 57 11.41 15.89 -13.52
CA LEU A 57 10.91 17.27 -13.52
C LEU A 57 10.94 17.82 -12.10
N GLU A 58 11.28 19.09 -11.98
CA GLU A 58 11.39 19.79 -10.70
C GLU A 58 10.31 20.86 -10.61
N PHE A 59 9.67 20.92 -9.43
CA PHE A 59 8.61 21.85 -9.11
C PHE A 59 8.91 22.51 -7.77
N THR A 60 8.78 23.83 -7.68
CA THR A 60 8.80 24.52 -6.40
C THR A 60 7.37 24.54 -5.86
N VAL A 61 7.16 23.86 -4.74
CA VAL A 61 5.82 23.73 -4.12
C VAL A 61 5.84 24.31 -2.70
N PRO A 62 4.79 25.04 -2.31
CA PRO A 62 4.66 25.52 -0.93
C PRO A 62 4.32 24.36 0.01
N TYR A 63 4.82 24.41 1.25
CA TYR A 63 4.47 23.42 2.24
C TYR A 63 4.34 24.02 3.64
N GLN A 64 3.59 23.34 4.48
CA GLN A 64 3.40 23.62 5.88
C GLN A 64 3.80 22.39 6.70
N ARG A 65 3.85 22.51 8.03
CA ARG A 65 4.28 21.42 8.93
C ARG A 65 3.56 20.07 8.69
N TRP A 66 2.29 20.12 8.32
CA TRP A 66 1.44 18.94 8.10
C TRP A 66 1.39 18.46 6.65
N THR A 67 1.97 19.20 5.71
CA THR A 67 1.94 18.84 4.27
C THR A 67 2.67 17.53 4.06
N THR A 68 1.96 16.59 3.43
CA THR A 68 2.53 15.28 3.06
C THR A 68 3.18 15.35 1.68
N VAL A 69 4.03 14.37 1.36
CA VAL A 69 4.59 14.23 0.02
C VAL A 69 3.49 14.07 -1.03
N LEU A 70 2.38 13.37 -0.69
CA LEU A 70 1.25 13.24 -1.59
C LEU A 70 0.60 14.61 -1.88
N ASP A 71 0.43 15.47 -0.87
CA ASP A 71 -0.15 16.80 -1.07
C ASP A 71 0.73 17.64 -2.01
N ALA A 72 2.06 17.57 -1.85
CA ALA A 72 3.00 18.24 -2.74
C ALA A 72 2.94 17.71 -4.19
N ILE A 73 2.81 16.39 -4.38
CA ILE A 73 2.62 15.80 -5.72
C ILE A 73 1.30 16.27 -6.34
N LEU A 74 0.23 16.34 -5.55
CA LEU A 74 -1.07 16.79 -6.03
C LEU A 74 -1.07 18.30 -6.33
N GLU A 75 -0.34 19.10 -5.56
CA GLU A 75 -0.09 20.51 -5.86
C GLU A 75 0.61 20.65 -7.22
N ALA A 76 1.73 19.93 -7.43
CA ALA A 76 2.43 19.91 -8.70
C ALA A 76 1.53 19.45 -9.86
N LYS A 77 0.73 18.41 -9.65
CA LYS A 77 -0.21 17.90 -10.65
C LYS A 77 -1.33 18.88 -10.99
N ASN A 78 -1.88 19.56 -10.02
CA ASN A 78 -3.06 20.41 -10.23
C ASN A 78 -2.69 21.80 -10.80
N TYR A 79 -1.49 22.32 -10.49
CA TYR A 79 -1.13 23.69 -10.84
C TYR A 79 0.05 23.82 -11.80
N HIS A 80 0.82 22.75 -12.01
CA HIS A 80 2.02 22.81 -12.86
C HIS A 80 1.98 21.82 -14.03
N ASP A 81 1.73 20.52 -13.77
CA ASP A 81 1.72 19.49 -14.82
C ASP A 81 0.62 18.45 -14.58
N HIS A 82 -0.52 18.64 -15.21
CA HIS A 82 -1.68 17.74 -15.13
C HIS A 82 -1.41 16.31 -15.60
N SER A 83 -0.31 16.10 -16.35
CA SER A 83 0.06 14.79 -16.90
C SER A 83 0.70 13.85 -15.89
N ILE A 84 1.04 14.30 -14.66
CA ILE A 84 1.66 13.48 -13.63
C ILE A 84 0.79 12.27 -13.29
N GLY A 85 1.34 11.07 -13.54
CA GLY A 85 0.72 9.79 -13.22
C GLY A 85 1.02 9.37 -11.78
N VAL A 86 0.03 9.42 -10.90
CA VAL A 86 0.15 9.00 -9.49
C VAL A 86 -1.07 8.24 -9.04
N ARG A 87 -0.87 7.18 -8.23
CA ARG A 87 -1.96 6.45 -7.59
C ARG A 87 -2.15 6.92 -6.15
N TYR A 88 -3.38 7.20 -5.77
CA TYR A 88 -3.76 7.51 -4.40
C TYR A 88 -5.26 7.25 -4.19
N SER A 89 -5.68 7.13 -2.93
CA SER A 89 -7.09 6.95 -2.58
C SER A 89 -7.39 7.49 -1.17
N CYS A 90 -7.14 6.73 -0.10
CA CYS A 90 -7.63 7.04 1.26
C CYS A 90 -6.97 8.25 1.93
N ARG A 91 -5.78 8.66 1.52
CA ARG A 91 -4.95 9.75 2.10
C ARG A 91 -4.64 9.61 3.61
N GLN A 92 -4.81 8.42 4.20
CA GLN A 92 -4.67 8.16 5.64
C GLN A 92 -3.93 6.83 5.95
N ALA A 93 -3.00 6.43 5.10
CA ALA A 93 -2.16 5.23 5.26
C ALA A 93 -2.94 3.90 5.42
N THR A 94 -4.16 3.78 4.87
CA THR A 94 -5.00 2.59 5.01
C THR A 94 -5.05 1.73 3.74
N CYS A 95 -5.11 2.34 2.55
CA CYS A 95 -5.31 1.60 1.29
C CYS A 95 -4.02 1.12 0.61
N GLY A 96 -2.85 1.69 0.93
CA GLY A 96 -1.57 1.33 0.34
C GLY A 96 -1.30 1.85 -1.08
N SER A 97 -2.26 2.52 -1.74
CA SER A 97 -2.17 2.90 -3.17
C SER A 97 -1.06 3.91 -3.49
N CYS A 98 -0.68 4.77 -2.53
CA CYS A 98 0.31 5.83 -2.73
C CYS A 98 1.75 5.41 -2.36
N GLY A 99 2.06 4.11 -2.43
CA GLY A 99 3.41 3.59 -2.24
C GLY A 99 4.34 4.05 -3.36
N MET A 100 5.50 4.60 -3.00
CA MET A 100 6.55 5.04 -3.92
C MET A 100 7.89 5.15 -3.19
N ASN A 101 8.97 5.36 -3.92
CA ASN A 101 10.26 5.73 -3.33
C ASN A 101 10.29 7.23 -3.06
N ILE A 102 10.60 7.61 -1.83
CA ILE A 102 10.76 8.99 -1.39
C ILE A 102 12.17 9.13 -0.83
N ASN A 103 12.98 9.95 -1.46
CA ASN A 103 14.42 10.09 -1.15
C ASN A 103 15.10 8.71 -1.03
N GLY A 104 14.85 7.83 -2.04
CA GLY A 104 15.42 6.48 -2.13
C GLY A 104 14.86 5.44 -1.17
N LYS A 105 13.85 5.77 -0.35
CA LYS A 105 13.21 4.83 0.59
C LYS A 105 11.76 4.56 0.22
N PRO A 106 11.33 3.29 0.13
CA PRO A 106 9.92 2.95 -0.09
C PRO A 106 9.05 3.42 1.08
N ARG A 107 8.08 4.31 0.79
CA ARG A 107 7.17 4.90 1.78
C ARG A 107 5.78 5.13 1.20
N LEU A 108 4.78 5.37 2.06
CA LEU A 108 3.46 5.88 1.66
C LEU A 108 3.51 7.40 1.58
N ALA A 109 3.27 7.97 0.40
CA ALA A 109 3.34 9.42 0.19
C ALA A 109 2.33 10.19 1.06
N CYS A 110 1.14 9.63 1.31
CA CYS A 110 0.13 10.25 2.17
C CYS A 110 0.46 10.20 3.67
N PHE A 111 1.50 9.47 4.07
CA PHE A 111 1.89 9.30 5.48
C PHE A 111 3.30 9.83 5.75
N THR A 112 3.98 10.36 4.75
CA THR A 112 5.30 10.94 4.85
C THR A 112 5.15 12.46 4.80
N LYS A 113 5.42 13.15 5.90
CA LYS A 113 5.42 14.62 5.94
C LYS A 113 6.72 15.18 5.39
N ILE A 114 6.62 16.26 4.64
CA ILE A 114 7.79 16.96 4.11
C ILE A 114 8.71 17.43 5.24
N SER A 115 8.14 17.95 6.31
CA SER A 115 8.89 18.42 7.48
C SER A 115 9.70 17.34 8.22
N GLU A 116 9.48 16.05 7.94
CA GLU A 116 10.19 14.92 8.55
C GLU A 116 11.34 14.39 7.65
N LEU A 117 11.56 15.00 6.48
CA LEU A 117 12.55 14.51 5.51
C LEU A 117 13.92 15.21 5.65
N ASP A 118 14.02 16.26 6.44
CA ASP A 118 15.25 17.05 6.67
C ASP A 118 16.03 17.37 5.37
N SER A 119 15.32 17.78 4.33
CA SER A 119 15.87 18.02 3.00
C SER A 119 15.09 19.11 2.27
N ASP A 120 15.78 20.00 1.60
CA ASP A 120 15.20 21.05 0.74
C ASP A 120 14.74 20.48 -0.62
N VAL A 121 15.11 19.24 -0.94
CA VAL A 121 14.72 18.56 -2.16
C VAL A 121 14.07 17.23 -1.79
N VAL A 122 12.84 17.00 -2.26
CA VAL A 122 12.13 15.72 -2.14
C VAL A 122 12.08 15.05 -3.49
N THR A 123 12.82 13.97 -3.65
CA THR A 123 12.81 13.15 -4.85
C THR A 123 11.79 12.04 -4.71
N VAL A 124 10.87 11.92 -5.67
CA VAL A 124 9.88 10.86 -5.74
C VAL A 124 10.03 10.04 -7.01
N GLU A 125 10.05 8.72 -6.85
CA GLU A 125 10.28 7.74 -7.89
C GLU A 125 9.28 6.58 -7.76
N PRO A 126 9.00 5.83 -8.85
CA PRO A 126 8.20 4.63 -8.75
C PRO A 126 8.84 3.59 -7.82
N MET A 127 8.03 2.68 -7.28
CA MET A 127 8.53 1.55 -6.47
C MET A 127 9.46 0.66 -7.30
N ASN A 128 10.61 0.27 -6.72
CA ASN A 128 11.49 -0.74 -7.28
C ASN A 128 10.82 -2.12 -7.34
N ASN A 129 11.34 -3.02 -8.17
CA ASN A 129 10.89 -4.41 -8.30
C ASN A 129 9.44 -4.57 -8.81
N PHE A 130 8.87 -3.52 -9.37
CA PHE A 130 7.56 -3.51 -10.02
C PHE A 130 7.68 -2.98 -11.45
N PRO A 131 6.89 -3.52 -12.40
CA PRO A 131 6.83 -2.96 -13.74
C PRO A 131 6.34 -1.49 -13.71
N LEU A 132 7.08 -0.60 -14.33
CA LEU A 132 6.68 0.80 -14.47
C LEU A 132 5.56 0.92 -15.50
N ILE A 133 4.45 1.55 -15.13
CA ILE A 133 3.34 1.84 -16.05
C ILE A 133 3.49 3.27 -16.59
N ARG A 134 3.57 4.24 -15.69
CA ARG A 134 3.72 5.66 -16.03
C ARG A 134 4.14 6.47 -14.82
N ASP A 135 5.14 7.30 -14.95
CA ASP A 135 5.66 8.20 -13.91
C ASP A 135 5.87 7.50 -12.55
N LEU A 136 4.97 7.69 -11.58
CA LEU A 136 5.02 7.07 -10.26
C LEU A 136 4.14 5.81 -10.14
N ALA A 137 3.38 5.48 -11.18
CA ALA A 137 2.45 4.35 -11.15
C ALA A 137 3.11 3.06 -11.65
N VAL A 138 3.00 2.00 -10.86
CA VAL A 138 3.57 0.67 -11.15
C VAL A 138 2.50 -0.42 -11.22
N GLY A 139 2.80 -1.53 -11.92
CA GLY A 139 1.94 -2.71 -12.04
C GLY A 139 2.01 -3.62 -10.82
N PHE A 140 0.87 -4.07 -10.31
CA PHE A 140 0.76 -4.97 -9.16
C PHE A 140 0.41 -6.42 -9.52
N GLU A 141 0.24 -6.73 -10.80
CA GLU A 141 -0.30 -8.00 -11.32
C GLU A 141 0.46 -9.20 -10.75
N ARG A 142 1.80 -9.11 -10.76
CA ARG A 142 2.66 -10.17 -10.24
C ARG A 142 2.50 -10.35 -8.73
N MET A 143 2.50 -9.27 -7.96
CA MET A 143 2.31 -9.35 -6.50
C MET A 143 0.94 -9.94 -6.16
N ILE A 144 -0.11 -9.55 -6.90
CA ILE A 144 -1.47 -10.06 -6.71
C ILE A 144 -1.55 -11.54 -7.08
N SER A 145 -0.95 -11.97 -8.20
CA SER A 145 -0.94 -13.38 -8.62
C SER A 145 -0.20 -14.26 -7.60
N THR A 146 0.95 -13.82 -7.13
CA THR A 146 1.69 -14.50 -6.06
C THR A 146 0.87 -14.57 -4.76
N HIS A 147 0.22 -13.47 -4.39
CA HIS A 147 -0.67 -13.42 -3.23
C HIS A 147 -1.83 -14.42 -3.36
N LYS A 148 -2.47 -14.52 -4.53
CA LYS A 148 -3.52 -15.51 -4.80
C LYS A 148 -3.00 -16.95 -4.69
N ARG A 149 -1.77 -17.21 -5.18
CA ARG A 149 -1.15 -18.54 -5.15
C ARG A 149 -1.00 -19.11 -3.74
N ILE A 150 -0.73 -18.26 -2.73
CA ILE A 150 -0.61 -18.70 -1.32
C ILE A 150 -1.96 -18.92 -0.64
N LYS A 151 -3.08 -18.84 -1.35
CA LYS A 151 -4.46 -19.06 -0.86
C LYS A 151 -4.77 -18.19 0.38
N PRO A 152 -4.92 -16.86 0.20
CA PRO A 152 -5.03 -15.89 1.29
C PRO A 152 -6.45 -15.83 1.88
N TYR A 153 -6.97 -16.97 2.33
CA TYR A 153 -8.27 -17.14 2.97
C TYR A 153 -8.21 -18.36 3.90
N ILE A 154 -9.12 -18.45 4.86
CA ILE A 154 -9.22 -19.60 5.75
C ILE A 154 -9.68 -20.82 4.93
N ILE A 155 -8.89 -21.89 4.93
CA ILE A 155 -9.23 -23.17 4.33
C ILE A 155 -9.80 -24.05 5.44
N ARG A 156 -11.03 -24.53 5.24
CA ARG A 156 -11.73 -25.37 6.18
C ARG A 156 -12.77 -26.23 5.47
N GLU A 157 -13.16 -27.36 6.03
CA GLU A 157 -14.19 -28.20 5.44
C GLU A 157 -15.57 -27.53 5.49
N ASP A 158 -16.30 -27.55 4.38
CA ASP A 158 -17.57 -26.85 4.22
C ASP A 158 -18.67 -27.37 5.17
N SER A 159 -18.62 -28.65 5.58
CA SER A 159 -19.55 -29.24 6.55
C SER A 159 -19.53 -28.54 7.91
N GLU A 160 -18.36 -28.07 8.35
CA GLU A 160 -18.21 -27.32 9.59
C GLU A 160 -18.70 -25.86 9.46
N ILE A 161 -18.54 -25.26 8.30
CA ILE A 161 -18.98 -23.89 8.02
C ILE A 161 -20.50 -23.83 7.83
N SER A 162 -21.05 -24.81 7.12
CA SER A 162 -22.47 -24.86 6.74
C SER A 162 -23.39 -25.21 7.91
N SER A 163 -22.90 -25.93 8.94
CA SER A 163 -23.74 -26.36 10.05
C SER A 163 -24.23 -25.21 10.92
N GLY A 164 -23.50 -24.08 10.96
CA GLY A 164 -23.83 -22.91 11.79
C GLY A 164 -23.97 -23.18 13.28
N THR A 165 -23.62 -24.41 13.73
CA THR A 165 -23.86 -24.88 15.07
C THR A 165 -22.71 -24.64 16.05
N LYS A 166 -21.53 -24.22 15.53
CA LYS A 166 -20.34 -24.01 16.37
C LYS A 166 -19.63 -22.72 15.93
N GLU A 167 -19.14 -21.99 16.92
CA GLU A 167 -18.23 -20.87 16.72
C GLU A 167 -16.79 -21.38 16.63
N PHE A 168 -15.97 -20.75 15.79
CA PHE A 168 -14.54 -21.02 15.70
C PHE A 168 -13.78 -20.15 16.71
N LEU A 169 -13.71 -20.64 17.94
CA LEU A 169 -13.10 -19.91 19.05
C LEU A 169 -11.58 -19.82 18.89
N GLN A 170 -11.04 -18.69 19.33
CA GLN A 170 -9.61 -18.43 19.42
C GLN A 170 -9.29 -17.88 20.81
N THR A 171 -8.18 -18.31 21.38
CA THR A 171 -7.64 -17.68 22.59
C THR A 171 -6.88 -16.41 22.21
N PRO A 172 -6.66 -15.46 23.14
CA PRO A 172 -5.78 -14.33 22.90
C PRO A 172 -4.41 -14.75 22.39
N GLU A 173 -3.83 -15.82 22.93
CA GLU A 173 -2.52 -16.35 22.55
C GLU A 173 -2.50 -16.89 21.11
N ASP A 174 -3.63 -17.45 20.63
CA ASP A 174 -3.74 -17.86 19.23
C ASP A 174 -3.78 -16.67 18.29
N VAL A 175 -4.49 -15.60 18.66
CA VAL A 175 -4.55 -14.36 17.88
C VAL A 175 -3.21 -13.66 17.85
N GLU A 176 -2.48 -13.61 18.95
CA GLU A 176 -1.15 -12.98 19.04
C GLU A 176 -0.13 -13.57 18.05
N LYS A 177 -0.24 -14.85 17.70
CA LYS A 177 0.66 -15.53 16.75
C LYS A 177 0.65 -14.88 15.37
N TYR A 178 -0.47 -14.30 14.93
CA TYR A 178 -0.62 -13.81 13.56
C TYR A 178 -1.16 -12.39 13.41
N ILE A 179 -1.63 -11.75 14.50
CA ILE A 179 -2.35 -10.46 14.39
C ILE A 179 -1.55 -9.37 13.69
N GLN A 180 -0.24 -9.27 13.94
CA GLN A 180 0.60 -8.29 13.26
C GLN A 180 0.61 -8.51 11.74
N PHE A 181 0.61 -9.77 11.27
CA PHE A 181 0.59 -10.12 9.85
C PHE A 181 -0.77 -9.85 9.20
N ALA A 182 -1.86 -9.89 9.98
CA ALA A 182 -3.19 -9.51 9.54
C ALA A 182 -3.32 -8.01 9.26
N SER A 183 -2.48 -7.16 9.87
CA SER A 183 -2.43 -5.73 9.62
C SER A 183 -1.87 -5.32 8.24
N CYS A 184 -1.45 -6.29 7.41
CA CYS A 184 -0.89 -6.04 6.10
C CYS A 184 -1.92 -5.43 5.14
N ILE A 185 -1.67 -4.22 4.65
CA ILE A 185 -2.51 -3.49 3.67
C ILE A 185 -2.12 -3.77 2.21
N LYS A 186 -1.22 -4.69 1.95
CA LYS A 186 -0.77 -5.11 0.61
C LYS A 186 -0.22 -3.96 -0.26
N CYS A 187 0.44 -2.99 0.37
CA CYS A 187 0.96 -1.79 -0.30
C CYS A 187 2.19 -2.05 -1.20
N GLY A 188 2.86 -3.21 -1.08
CA GLY A 188 4.02 -3.56 -1.91
C GLY A 188 5.36 -2.96 -1.46
N LEU A 189 5.43 -2.09 -0.44
CA LEU A 189 6.68 -1.45 -0.02
C LEU A 189 7.76 -2.45 0.42
N CYS A 190 7.38 -3.53 1.11
CA CYS A 190 8.30 -4.60 1.49
C CYS A 190 8.89 -5.34 0.27
N ASN A 191 8.11 -5.51 -0.80
CA ASN A 191 8.58 -6.07 -2.06
C ASN A 191 9.51 -5.07 -2.77
N SER A 192 9.18 -3.79 -2.75
CA SER A 192 10.02 -2.73 -3.31
C SER A 192 11.39 -2.63 -2.63
N ALA A 193 11.45 -2.83 -1.30
CA ALA A 193 12.70 -2.77 -0.53
C ALA A 193 13.52 -4.06 -0.58
N CYS A 194 13.00 -5.14 -1.16
CA CYS A 194 13.65 -6.46 -1.09
C CYS A 194 14.79 -6.60 -2.10
N PRO A 195 16.04 -6.79 -1.66
CA PRO A 195 17.17 -6.98 -2.58
C PRO A 195 17.08 -8.31 -3.35
N THR A 196 16.51 -9.35 -2.75
CA THR A 196 16.28 -10.63 -3.46
C THR A 196 15.33 -10.45 -4.64
N MET A 197 14.26 -9.67 -4.51
CA MET A 197 13.35 -9.40 -5.62
C MET A 197 14.00 -8.56 -6.74
N ALA A 198 15.01 -7.76 -6.40
CA ALA A 198 15.81 -7.04 -7.40
C ALA A 198 16.70 -7.98 -8.22
N ALA A 199 17.25 -9.02 -7.58
CA ALA A 199 18.13 -10.00 -8.21
C ALA A 199 17.36 -11.15 -8.89
N ASP A 200 16.23 -11.56 -8.32
CA ASP A 200 15.40 -12.68 -8.78
C ASP A 200 13.95 -12.27 -8.95
N SER A 201 13.57 -12.05 -10.18
CA SER A 201 12.19 -11.69 -10.52
C SER A 201 11.18 -12.82 -10.26
N THR A 202 11.57 -14.06 -10.01
CA THR A 202 10.67 -15.20 -9.73
C THR A 202 10.43 -15.43 -8.25
N PHE A 203 11.21 -14.80 -7.37
CA PHE A 203 11.05 -14.91 -5.91
C PHE A 203 9.63 -14.52 -5.46
N ILE A 204 9.02 -15.32 -4.60
CA ILE A 204 7.65 -15.08 -4.06
C ILE A 204 7.52 -13.70 -3.42
N GLY A 205 8.58 -13.25 -2.77
CA GLY A 205 8.61 -11.95 -2.11
C GLY A 205 8.09 -11.94 -0.67
N PRO A 206 8.53 -10.92 0.09
CA PRO A 206 8.22 -10.84 1.52
C PRO A 206 6.73 -10.66 1.81
N GLN A 207 5.97 -9.98 0.93
CA GLN A 207 4.52 -9.82 1.11
C GLN A 207 3.79 -11.16 1.04
N GLY A 208 4.08 -12.00 0.03
CA GLY A 208 3.48 -13.32 -0.13
C GLY A 208 3.81 -14.25 1.02
N LEU A 209 5.10 -14.31 1.40
CA LEU A 209 5.56 -15.17 2.49
C LEU A 209 5.00 -14.75 3.85
N ALA A 210 4.95 -13.46 4.16
CA ALA A 210 4.33 -12.97 5.39
C ALA A 210 2.83 -13.32 5.46
N GLN A 211 2.13 -13.28 4.33
CA GLN A 211 0.72 -13.66 4.28
C GLN A 211 0.54 -15.19 4.34
N ALA A 212 1.45 -16.00 3.79
CA ALA A 212 1.43 -17.44 4.01
C ALA A 212 1.52 -17.77 5.51
N TYR A 213 2.44 -17.12 6.24
CA TYR A 213 2.55 -17.28 7.69
C TYR A 213 1.27 -16.88 8.42
N ARG A 214 0.65 -15.75 8.04
CA ARG A 214 -0.59 -15.26 8.65
C ARG A 214 -1.66 -16.35 8.70
N TYR A 215 -1.84 -17.11 7.61
CA TYR A 215 -2.85 -18.16 7.53
C TYR A 215 -2.38 -19.47 8.15
N ILE A 216 -1.11 -19.84 8.04
CA ILE A 216 -0.55 -21.04 8.69
C ILE A 216 -0.60 -20.94 10.22
N ALA A 217 -0.43 -19.75 10.78
CA ALA A 217 -0.47 -19.51 12.21
C ALA A 217 -1.90 -19.38 12.80
N ASP A 218 -2.92 -19.30 11.95
CA ASP A 218 -4.32 -19.21 12.36
C ASP A 218 -4.85 -20.63 12.70
N ASN A 219 -5.18 -20.89 13.96
CA ASN A 219 -5.64 -22.20 14.41
C ASN A 219 -6.99 -22.63 13.80
N ARG A 220 -7.71 -21.72 13.16
CA ARG A 220 -8.94 -22.03 12.42
C ARG A 220 -8.67 -22.56 11.02
N ASP A 221 -7.46 -22.41 10.51
CA ASP A 221 -7.07 -22.80 9.15
C ASP A 221 -6.54 -24.23 9.09
N GLN A 222 -6.99 -25.02 8.13
CA GLN A 222 -6.56 -26.40 7.85
C GLN A 222 -5.63 -26.48 6.63
N GLY A 223 -5.33 -25.34 5.96
CA GLY A 223 -4.54 -25.29 4.73
C GLY A 223 -3.02 -25.19 4.93
N LYS A 224 -2.50 -25.46 6.13
CA LYS A 224 -1.07 -25.35 6.47
C LYS A 224 -0.19 -26.13 5.50
N ASP A 225 -0.41 -27.44 5.35
CA ASP A 225 0.44 -28.34 4.57
C ASP A 225 0.42 -27.96 3.08
N GLU A 226 -0.72 -27.50 2.59
CA GLU A 226 -0.88 -27.05 1.22
C GLU A 226 -0.05 -25.79 0.97
N ARG A 227 -0.09 -24.81 1.87
CA ARG A 227 0.72 -23.58 1.75
C ARG A 227 2.22 -23.85 1.92
N LEU A 228 2.60 -24.73 2.85
CA LEU A 228 3.99 -25.13 3.00
C LEU A 228 4.55 -25.72 1.70
N LYS A 229 3.81 -26.58 1.00
CA LYS A 229 4.20 -27.12 -0.32
C LYS A 229 4.38 -26.03 -1.38
N ILE A 230 3.54 -24.98 -1.36
CA ILE A 230 3.64 -23.86 -2.31
C ILE A 230 4.90 -23.04 -2.11
N ILE A 231 5.31 -22.84 -0.86
CA ILE A 231 6.45 -21.97 -0.52
C ILE A 231 7.77 -22.71 -0.39
N ASP A 232 7.76 -24.04 -0.27
CA ASP A 232 8.95 -24.88 -0.13
C ASP A 232 9.64 -25.10 -1.48
N GLU A 233 10.16 -24.03 -2.04
CA GLU A 233 10.87 -24.03 -3.31
C GLU A 233 12.03 -23.02 -3.28
N ARG A 234 12.97 -23.15 -4.24
CA ARG A 234 14.16 -22.29 -4.37
C ARG A 234 13.77 -20.80 -4.47
N HIS A 235 12.78 -20.46 -5.30
CA HIS A 235 12.26 -19.10 -5.49
C HIS A 235 11.15 -18.77 -4.49
N GLY A 236 10.86 -19.67 -3.56
CA GLY A 236 9.98 -19.52 -2.42
C GLY A 236 10.73 -19.06 -1.19
N ILE A 237 10.54 -19.78 -0.07
CA ILE A 237 11.08 -19.36 1.22
C ILE A 237 12.62 -19.39 1.28
N TRP A 238 13.25 -20.28 0.50
CA TRP A 238 14.71 -20.45 0.50
C TRP A 238 15.44 -19.35 -0.27
N GLY A 239 14.76 -18.61 -1.12
CA GLY A 239 15.31 -17.43 -1.79
C GLY A 239 15.59 -16.24 -0.87
N CYS A 240 15.02 -16.20 0.34
CA CYS A 240 15.20 -15.10 1.26
C CYS A 240 16.60 -15.06 1.88
N HIS A 241 17.35 -13.96 1.67
CA HIS A 241 18.68 -13.72 2.26
C HIS A 241 18.64 -13.01 3.62
N PHE A 242 17.47 -12.79 4.18
CA PHE A 242 17.25 -12.18 5.49
C PHE A 242 17.86 -10.78 5.67
N ALA A 243 17.80 -9.94 4.63
CA ALA A 243 18.31 -8.56 4.68
C ALA A 243 17.53 -7.64 5.64
N GLY A 244 16.30 -8.01 6.06
CA GLY A 244 15.49 -7.23 7.00
C GLY A 244 14.83 -5.96 6.45
N SER A 245 15.21 -5.50 5.26
CA SER A 245 14.69 -4.26 4.67
C SER A 245 13.17 -4.23 4.54
N CYS A 246 12.54 -5.39 4.30
CA CYS A 246 11.10 -5.52 4.19
C CYS A 246 10.36 -5.16 5.49
N SER A 247 10.93 -5.49 6.65
CA SER A 247 10.38 -5.17 7.96
C SER A 247 10.56 -3.70 8.31
N GLN A 248 11.71 -3.12 7.93
CA GLN A 248 12.03 -1.70 8.20
C GLN A 248 11.10 -0.72 7.48
N VAL A 249 10.63 -1.06 6.28
CA VAL A 249 9.80 -0.15 5.46
C VAL A 249 8.29 -0.34 5.67
N CYS A 250 7.87 -1.28 6.52
CA CYS A 250 6.46 -1.58 6.68
C CYS A 250 5.72 -0.48 7.44
N PRO A 251 4.75 0.24 6.82
CA PRO A 251 4.04 1.33 7.47
C PRO A 251 3.02 0.87 8.51
N LYS A 252 2.81 -0.46 8.64
CA LYS A 252 1.87 -1.09 9.58
C LYS A 252 2.54 -1.92 10.65
N GLY A 253 3.88 -1.88 10.74
CA GLY A 253 4.64 -2.64 11.73
C GLY A 253 4.58 -4.15 11.53
N VAL A 254 4.20 -4.63 10.34
CA VAL A 254 4.34 -6.05 10.00
C VAL A 254 5.82 -6.37 9.87
N ASP A 255 6.23 -7.52 10.39
CA ASP A 255 7.60 -8.03 10.24
C ASP A 255 7.66 -9.22 9.27
N PRO A 256 7.77 -8.98 7.94
CA PRO A 256 7.85 -10.07 6.98
C PRO A 256 9.09 -10.95 7.16
N ALA A 257 10.23 -10.37 7.58
CA ALA A 257 11.47 -11.13 7.81
C ALA A 257 11.27 -12.16 8.92
N MET A 258 10.65 -11.77 10.04
CA MET A 258 10.28 -12.68 11.13
C MET A 258 9.31 -13.75 10.63
N GLY A 259 8.26 -13.39 9.89
CA GLY A 259 7.29 -14.36 9.34
C GLY A 259 7.97 -15.43 8.49
N ILE A 260 8.97 -15.06 7.68
CA ILE A 260 9.74 -15.99 6.87
C ILE A 260 10.56 -16.94 7.76
N GLN A 261 11.18 -16.47 8.84
CA GLN A 261 11.92 -17.34 9.75
C GLN A 261 10.99 -18.31 10.50
N LEU A 262 9.81 -17.87 10.88
CA LEU A 262 8.81 -18.72 11.51
C LEU A 262 8.32 -19.82 10.55
N LEU A 263 8.14 -19.50 9.26
CA LEU A 263 7.81 -20.48 8.22
C LEU A 263 8.94 -21.51 8.01
N ARG A 264 10.20 -21.08 8.01
CA ARG A 264 11.35 -22.00 7.95
C ARG A 264 11.34 -22.98 9.13
N GLY A 265 10.95 -22.51 10.32
CA GLY A 265 10.79 -23.36 11.49
C GLY A 265 9.77 -24.49 11.30
N TYR A 266 8.67 -24.25 10.57
CA TYR A 266 7.71 -25.31 10.21
C TYR A 266 8.31 -26.32 9.23
N LEU A 267 8.99 -25.85 8.16
CA LEU A 267 9.61 -26.73 7.15
C LEU A 267 10.76 -27.57 7.69
N LEU A 268 11.51 -27.05 8.67
CA LEU A 268 12.63 -27.74 9.30
C LEU A 268 12.19 -28.61 10.50
N GLY A 269 10.89 -28.67 10.81
CA GLY A 269 10.36 -29.48 11.91
C GLY A 269 10.57 -28.91 13.33
N TYR A 270 11.08 -27.68 13.45
CA TYR A 270 11.23 -27.01 14.77
C TYR A 270 9.90 -26.44 15.32
N ARG A 271 8.87 -26.37 14.49
CA ARG A 271 7.52 -25.93 14.84
C ARG A 271 6.48 -26.93 14.33
N LYS A 272 5.43 -27.14 15.12
CA LYS A 272 4.31 -28.02 14.78
C LYS A 272 3.08 -27.22 14.37
#